data_764a701dd6fc246cf33c6c6686ead5d2
#
_entry.id   764a701dd6fc246cf33c6c6686ead5d2
#
_cell.length_a   1.000
_cell.length_b   1.000
_cell.length_c   1.000
_cell.angle_alpha   90.00
_cell.angle_beta   90.00
_cell.angle_gamma   90.00
#
_symmetry.space_group_name_H-M   'P 1'
#
loop_
_entity.id
_entity.type
_entity.pdbx_description
1 polymer ?
#
loop_
_entity_poly.entity_id
_entity_poly.type
_entity_poly.pdbx_seq_one_letter_code
_entity_poly.pdbx_strand_id
1 'polypeptide(L)'
;MLERIAVLIIIILSTAALYLVGQRVLLRRRTRRGLGFEGFEPGRPAVLFFTAPGCVPCKTIQRPALEKIREQFRDSVQIFEFDATENTRLANQWAVLSVPTTFLIDPLGRPLDGGGAPAVRERRP
;
A
#
# COMPACT_ATOMS: atom_id res chain seq x y z
N MET A 1 8.78 -6.41 50.13
CA MET A 1 8.42 -7.33 49.04
C MET A 1 7.42 -6.73 48.07
N LEU A 2 6.31 -6.20 48.52
CA LEU A 2 5.27 -5.59 47.68
C LEU A 2 5.79 -4.42 46.82
N GLU A 3 6.63 -3.57 47.40
CA GLU A 3 7.23 -2.44 46.68
C GLU A 3 8.10 -2.88 45.49
N ARG A 4 8.90 -3.92 45.69
CA ARG A 4 9.78 -4.46 44.65
C ARG A 4 8.99 -5.10 43.51
N ILE A 5 7.91 -5.78 43.84
CA ILE A 5 7.01 -6.38 42.83
C ILE A 5 6.28 -5.27 42.04
N ALA A 6 5.82 -4.22 42.71
CA ALA A 6 5.18 -3.10 42.05
C ALA A 6 6.12 -2.38 41.06
N VAL A 7 7.37 -2.16 41.47
CA VAL A 7 8.39 -1.56 40.58
C VAL A 7 8.67 -2.44 39.38
N LEU A 8 8.79 -3.75 39.56
CA LEU A 8 9.00 -4.68 38.44
C LEU A 8 7.81 -4.67 37.44
N ILE A 9 6.60 -4.66 37.96
CA ILE A 9 5.39 -4.58 37.13
C ILE A 9 5.36 -3.27 36.30
N ILE A 10 5.67 -2.14 36.94
CA ILE A 10 5.73 -0.83 36.26
C ILE A 10 6.78 -0.84 35.14
N ILE A 11 7.96 -1.40 35.41
CA ILE A 11 9.02 -1.52 34.39
C ILE A 11 8.58 -2.38 33.21
N ILE A 12 7.97 -3.53 33.47
CA ILE A 12 7.48 -4.42 32.42
C ILE A 12 6.40 -3.76 31.58
N LEU A 13 5.43 -3.12 32.22
CA LEU A 13 4.34 -2.44 31.53
C LEU A 13 4.83 -1.24 30.70
N SER A 14 5.76 -0.45 31.24
CA SER A 14 6.34 0.69 30.51
C SER A 14 7.18 0.23 29.32
N THR A 15 7.96 -0.83 29.47
CA THR A 15 8.75 -1.41 28.38
C THR A 15 7.85 -1.99 27.29
N ALA A 16 6.82 -2.71 27.67
CA ALA A 16 5.83 -3.25 26.73
C ALA A 16 5.10 -2.14 25.97
N ALA A 17 4.65 -1.08 26.66
CA ALA A 17 4.00 0.06 26.05
C ALA A 17 4.93 0.79 25.07
N LEU A 18 6.18 1.03 25.45
CA LEU A 18 7.18 1.65 24.58
C LEU A 18 7.47 0.80 23.35
N TYR A 19 7.56 -0.51 23.50
CA TYR A 19 7.75 -1.44 22.39
C TYR A 19 6.58 -1.41 21.39
N LEU A 20 5.34 -1.47 21.88
CA LEU A 20 4.13 -1.42 21.05
C LEU A 20 4.00 -0.09 20.30
N VAL A 21 4.25 1.03 20.98
CA VAL A 21 4.24 2.35 20.35
C VAL A 21 5.35 2.46 19.31
N GLY A 22 6.55 2.00 19.62
CA GLY A 22 7.68 1.98 18.69
C GLY A 22 7.41 1.16 17.43
N GLN A 23 6.82 -0.03 17.59
CA GLN A 23 6.39 -0.84 16.44
C GLN A 23 5.36 -0.14 15.57
N ARG A 24 4.35 0.48 16.17
CA ARG A 24 3.33 1.22 15.40
C ARG A 24 3.91 2.40 14.65
N VAL A 25 4.81 3.15 15.27
CA VAL A 25 5.48 4.28 14.63
C VAL A 25 6.40 3.82 13.50
N LEU A 26 7.17 2.74 13.71
CA LEU A 26 8.04 2.16 12.68
C LEU A 26 7.24 1.61 11.50
N LEU A 27 6.14 0.91 11.76
CA LEU A 27 5.24 0.41 10.71
C LEU A 27 4.64 1.57 9.90
N ARG A 28 4.20 2.64 10.56
CA ARG A 28 3.69 3.84 9.88
C ARG A 28 4.77 4.53 9.05
N ARG A 29 6.01 4.60 9.56
CA ARG A 29 7.14 5.19 8.82
C ARG A 29 7.58 4.32 7.64
N ARG A 30 7.60 3.00 7.82
CA ARG A 30 7.90 2.05 6.73
C ARG A 30 6.85 2.11 5.64
N THR A 31 5.59 2.22 6.00
CA THR A 31 4.47 2.35 5.07
C THR A 31 4.60 3.62 4.20
N ARG A 32 4.92 4.75 4.82
CA ARG A 32 5.10 6.02 4.08
C ARG A 32 6.31 6.02 3.15
N ARG A 33 7.42 5.38 3.56
CA ARG A 33 8.65 5.31 2.76
C ARG A 33 8.65 4.14 1.77
N GLY A 34 7.90 3.08 2.07
CA GLY A 34 7.90 1.86 1.27
C GLY A 34 7.08 1.93 -0.01
N LEU A 35 6.09 2.81 -0.08
CA LEU A 35 5.24 2.95 -1.27
C LEU A 35 5.90 3.75 -2.40
N GLY A 36 6.77 4.70 -2.06
CA GLY A 36 7.48 5.52 -3.05
C GLY A 36 6.65 6.67 -3.63
N PHE A 37 5.43 6.88 -3.16
CA PHE A 37 4.57 7.99 -3.56
C PHE A 37 3.83 8.57 -2.35
N GLU A 38 3.33 9.78 -2.52
CA GLU A 38 2.59 10.49 -1.48
C GLU A 38 1.07 10.37 -1.68
N GLY A 39 0.31 10.71 -0.66
CA GLY A 39 -1.15 10.78 -0.69
C GLY A 39 -1.87 9.53 -0.20
N PHE A 40 -1.14 8.46 0.12
CA PHE A 40 -1.76 7.28 0.73
C PHE A 40 -2.27 7.58 2.14
N GLU A 41 -3.54 7.29 2.38
CA GLU A 41 -4.18 7.43 3.69
C GLU A 41 -4.34 6.04 4.33
N PRO A 42 -3.69 5.78 5.49
CA PRO A 42 -3.89 4.53 6.23
C PRO A 42 -5.35 4.36 6.67
N GLY A 43 -5.82 3.13 6.66
CA GLY A 43 -7.19 2.78 7.05
C GLY A 43 -8.12 2.51 5.86
N ARG A 44 -7.71 2.83 4.65
CA ARG A 44 -8.44 2.51 3.42
C ARG A 44 -7.55 1.73 2.46
N PRO A 45 -8.05 0.67 1.82
CA PRO A 45 -7.31 -0.02 0.78
C PRO A 45 -7.09 0.90 -0.42
N ALA A 46 -6.04 0.63 -1.18
CA ALA A 46 -5.67 1.40 -2.35
C ALA A 46 -5.43 0.51 -3.56
N VAL A 47 -5.66 1.06 -4.74
CA VAL A 47 -5.30 0.46 -6.01
C VAL A 47 -4.24 1.35 -6.65
N LEU A 48 -3.09 0.78 -6.93
CA LEU A 48 -2.00 1.44 -7.64
C LEU A 48 -1.97 0.93 -9.07
N PHE A 49 -2.15 1.82 -10.03
CA PHE A 49 -2.24 1.51 -11.44
C PHE A 49 -1.14 2.19 -12.23
N PHE A 50 -0.41 1.42 -13.02
CA PHE A 50 0.60 1.93 -13.94
C PHE A 50 0.10 1.88 -15.37
N THR A 51 0.24 2.99 -16.07
CA THR A 51 -0.12 3.17 -17.47
C THR A 51 1.06 3.71 -18.27
N ALA A 52 0.91 3.83 -19.58
CA ALA A 52 1.87 4.50 -20.46
C ALA A 52 1.15 5.18 -21.63
N PRO A 53 1.77 6.22 -22.24
CA PRO A 53 1.24 6.81 -23.47
C PRO A 53 1.15 5.75 -24.57
N GLY A 54 0.03 5.72 -25.29
CA GLY A 54 -0.20 4.74 -26.36
C GLY A 54 -0.57 3.33 -25.89
N CYS A 55 -0.73 3.10 -24.61
CA CYS A 55 -1.26 1.83 -24.08
C CYS A 55 -2.76 1.73 -24.35
N VAL A 56 -3.14 0.98 -25.37
CA VAL A 56 -4.55 0.76 -25.73
C VAL A 56 -5.31 -0.01 -24.64
N PRO A 57 -4.81 -1.14 -24.10
CA PRO A 57 -5.48 -1.84 -23.02
C PRO A 57 -5.67 -1.00 -21.75
N CYS A 58 -4.76 -0.09 -21.44
CA CYS A 58 -4.89 0.81 -20.30
C CYS A 58 -6.12 1.72 -20.43
N LYS A 59 -6.40 2.20 -21.64
CA LYS A 59 -7.52 3.10 -21.92
C LYS A 59 -8.85 2.38 -22.10
N THR A 60 -8.82 1.21 -22.73
CA THR A 60 -10.05 0.50 -23.16
C THR A 60 -10.56 -0.49 -22.13
N ILE A 61 -9.68 -1.09 -21.34
CA ILE A 61 -10.03 -2.15 -20.38
C ILE A 61 -9.82 -1.68 -18.95
N GLN A 62 -8.64 -1.20 -18.62
CA GLN A 62 -8.27 -0.88 -17.23
C GLN A 62 -8.95 0.39 -16.71
N ARG A 63 -8.96 1.45 -17.48
CA ARG A 63 -9.57 2.72 -17.04
C ARG A 63 -11.07 2.58 -16.78
N PRO A 64 -11.88 1.96 -17.64
CA PRO A 64 -13.29 1.70 -17.33
C PRO A 64 -13.49 0.83 -16.10
N ALA A 65 -12.65 -0.19 -15.89
CA ALA A 65 -12.70 -1.04 -14.72
C ALA A 65 -12.40 -0.27 -13.42
N LEU A 66 -11.41 0.60 -13.44
CA LEU A 66 -11.07 1.47 -12.31
C LEU A 66 -12.17 2.48 -12.00
N GLU A 67 -12.83 3.02 -13.02
CA GLU A 67 -13.96 3.93 -12.82
C GLU A 67 -15.15 3.24 -12.20
N LYS A 68 -15.44 2.01 -12.58
CA LYS A 68 -16.47 1.18 -11.92
C LYS A 68 -16.15 0.95 -10.45
N ILE A 69 -14.90 0.66 -10.11
CA ILE A 69 -14.44 0.52 -8.74
C ILE A 69 -14.62 1.83 -7.99
N ARG A 70 -14.26 2.94 -8.60
CA ARG A 70 -14.42 4.28 -8.01
C ARG A 70 -15.87 4.61 -7.74
N GLU A 71 -16.77 4.33 -8.65
CA GLU A 71 -18.21 4.55 -8.49
C GLU A 71 -18.80 3.64 -7.41
N GLN A 72 -18.41 2.37 -7.38
CA GLN A 72 -18.95 1.37 -6.46
C GLN A 72 -18.45 1.56 -5.03
N PHE A 73 -17.18 1.87 -4.85
CA PHE A 73 -16.55 1.96 -3.52
C PHE A 73 -16.32 3.41 -3.06
N ARG A 74 -16.39 4.38 -3.96
CA ARG A 74 -16.22 5.82 -3.68
C ARG A 74 -15.05 6.11 -2.72
N ASP A 75 -15.33 6.66 -1.54
CA ASP A 75 -14.33 7.02 -0.54
C ASP A 75 -13.73 5.83 0.22
N SER A 76 -14.26 4.63 0.03
CA SER A 76 -13.76 3.42 0.69
C SER A 76 -12.45 2.91 0.08
N VAL A 77 -12.14 3.28 -1.15
CA VAL A 77 -10.93 2.86 -1.87
C VAL A 77 -10.21 4.06 -2.46
N GLN A 78 -8.89 4.09 -2.30
CA GLN A 78 -8.03 5.07 -2.94
C GLN A 78 -7.52 4.52 -4.26
N ILE A 79 -7.48 5.36 -5.31
CA ILE A 79 -6.96 4.96 -6.62
C ILE A 79 -5.82 5.90 -6.98
N PHE A 80 -4.65 5.32 -7.26
CA PHE A 80 -3.46 6.04 -7.70
C PHE A 80 -3.09 5.57 -9.11
N GLU A 81 -3.01 6.50 -10.03
CA GLU A 81 -2.62 6.25 -11.42
C GLU A 81 -1.29 6.95 -11.71
N PHE A 82 -0.32 6.21 -12.19
CA PHE A 82 1.00 6.73 -12.57
C PHE A 82 1.36 6.30 -13.99
N ASP A 83 1.96 7.22 -14.72
CA ASP A 83 2.60 6.92 -15.99
C ASP A 83 3.98 6.31 -15.71
N ALA A 84 4.19 5.07 -16.13
CA ALA A 84 5.44 4.35 -15.88
C ALA A 84 6.63 4.99 -16.64
N THR A 85 6.39 5.70 -17.73
CA THR A 85 7.44 6.38 -18.50
C THR A 85 7.89 7.68 -17.85
N GLU A 86 7.01 8.38 -17.16
CA GLU A 86 7.33 9.61 -16.40
C GLU A 86 7.80 9.32 -14.98
N ASN A 87 7.39 8.22 -14.41
CA ASN A 87 7.68 7.79 -13.04
C ASN A 87 8.54 6.52 -13.03
N THR A 88 9.65 6.51 -13.74
CA THR A 88 10.52 5.34 -13.90
C THR A 88 11.08 4.82 -12.58
N ARG A 89 11.40 5.71 -11.64
CA ARG A 89 11.86 5.33 -10.31
C ARG A 89 10.80 4.51 -9.56
N LEU A 90 9.55 4.99 -9.57
CA LEU A 90 8.44 4.30 -8.93
C LEU A 90 8.13 2.98 -9.62
N ALA A 91 8.09 2.96 -10.95
CA ALA A 91 7.89 1.74 -11.72
C ALA A 91 8.96 0.69 -11.45
N ASN A 92 10.23 1.10 -11.35
CA ASN A 92 11.33 0.19 -11.00
C ASN A 92 11.22 -0.32 -9.56
N GLN A 93 10.83 0.54 -8.63
CA GLN A 93 10.60 0.16 -7.22
C GLN A 93 9.51 -0.92 -7.10
N TRP A 94 8.47 -0.83 -7.90
CA TRP A 94 7.37 -1.78 -7.94
C TRP A 94 7.58 -2.92 -8.93
N ALA A 95 8.76 -3.02 -9.54
CA ALA A 95 9.11 -4.04 -10.53
C ALA A 95 8.12 -4.14 -11.70
N VAL A 96 7.67 -2.99 -12.18
CA VAL A 96 6.76 -2.90 -13.33
C VAL A 96 7.54 -3.16 -14.61
N LEU A 97 7.29 -4.30 -15.25
CA LEU A 97 7.96 -4.71 -16.49
C LEU A 97 7.14 -4.36 -17.73
N SER A 98 5.83 -4.22 -17.57
CA SER A 98 4.91 -3.94 -18.67
C SER A 98 3.69 -3.20 -18.16
N VAL A 99 2.96 -2.57 -19.03
CA VAL A 99 1.68 -1.93 -18.74
C VAL A 99 0.55 -2.60 -19.54
N PRO A 100 -0.68 -2.65 -19.05
CA PRO A 100 -1.14 -2.18 -17.76
C PRO A 100 -0.70 -3.07 -16.59
N THR A 101 -0.35 -2.48 -15.47
CA THR A 101 -0.05 -3.22 -14.24
C THR A 101 -0.82 -2.58 -13.08
N THR A 102 -1.48 -3.41 -12.28
CA THR A 102 -2.30 -2.97 -11.15
C THR A 102 -1.88 -3.71 -9.89
N PHE A 103 -1.68 -2.96 -8.81
CA PHE A 103 -1.38 -3.49 -7.48
C PHE A 103 -2.49 -3.15 -6.52
N LEU A 104 -2.76 -4.08 -5.60
CA LEU A 104 -3.65 -3.85 -4.48
C LEU A 104 -2.82 -3.59 -3.23
N ILE A 105 -3.18 -2.58 -2.49
CA ILE A 105 -2.52 -2.17 -1.26
C ILE A 105 -3.54 -2.27 -0.13
N ASP A 106 -3.16 -2.95 0.96
CA ASP A 106 -4.03 -3.08 2.12
C ASP A 106 -4.17 -1.74 2.90
N PRO A 107 -5.13 -1.64 3.83
CA PRO A 107 -5.31 -0.41 4.61
C PRO A 107 -4.10 -0.01 5.46
N LEU A 108 -3.16 -0.92 5.69
CA LEU A 108 -1.91 -0.66 6.40
C LEU A 108 -0.79 -0.19 5.44
N GLY A 109 -1.05 -0.15 4.14
CA GLY A 109 -0.10 0.26 3.12
C GLY A 109 0.86 -0.84 2.69
N ARG A 110 0.49 -2.10 2.84
CA ARG A 110 1.27 -3.25 2.38
C ARG A 110 0.68 -3.81 1.10
N PRO A 111 1.52 -4.14 0.10
CA PRO A 111 1.04 -4.87 -1.06
C PRO A 111 0.42 -6.21 -0.64
N LEU A 112 -0.74 -6.56 -1.18
CA LEU A 112 -1.44 -7.79 -0.81
C LEU A 112 -0.71 -9.06 -1.25
N ASP A 113 0.14 -8.97 -2.26
CA ASP A 113 0.93 -10.09 -2.76
C ASP A 113 2.35 -10.12 -2.20
N GLY A 114 2.50 -9.86 -0.95
CA GLY A 114 3.66 -10.08 -0.10
C GLY A 114 5.05 -10.18 -0.75
N GLY A 115 5.63 -9.05 -1.13
CA GLY A 115 7.05 -9.00 -1.41
C GLY A 115 7.46 -9.31 -2.85
N GLY A 116 7.42 -8.31 -3.70
CA GLY A 116 7.97 -8.36 -5.06
C GLY A 116 6.96 -8.82 -6.09
N ALA A 117 6.06 -7.92 -6.36
CA ALA A 117 5.24 -7.81 -7.55
C ALA A 117 4.90 -9.08 -8.32
N PRO A 118 3.86 -9.78 -8.03
CA PRO A 118 3.10 -10.28 -9.15
C PRO A 118 1.97 -9.30 -9.46
N ALA A 119 1.97 -8.85 -10.69
CA ALA A 119 0.76 -8.39 -11.32
C ALA A 119 -0.39 -9.27 -10.86
N VAL A 120 -1.45 -8.67 -10.37
CA VAL A 120 -2.70 -9.39 -10.21
C VAL A 120 -2.95 -10.10 -11.54
N ARG A 121 -2.73 -11.39 -11.57
CA ARG A 121 -3.17 -12.18 -12.69
C ARG A 121 -4.66 -11.95 -12.82
N GLU A 122 -5.02 -11.19 -13.81
CA GLU A 122 -6.37 -11.06 -14.25
C GLU A 122 -6.93 -12.48 -14.40
N ARG A 123 -7.72 -12.91 -13.43
CA ARG A 123 -8.53 -14.11 -13.65
C ARG A 123 -9.52 -13.71 -14.74
N ARG A 124 -9.20 -14.10 -15.94
CA ARG A 124 -10.19 -14.10 -17.01
C ARG A 124 -11.39 -14.90 -16.52
N PRO A 125 -12.59 -14.36 -16.64
CA PRO A 125 -13.78 -15.14 -16.37
C PRO A 125 -13.85 -16.36 -17.30
#